data_7e8c52f547ca0d6ac48c8920422ca426
#
_entry.id   7e8c52f547ca0d6ac48c8920422ca426
#
_cell.length_a   1.000
_cell.length_b   1.000
_cell.length_c   1.000
_cell.angle_alpha   90.00
_cell.angle_beta   90.00
_cell.angle_gamma   90.00
#
_symmetry.space_group_name_H-M   'P 1'
#
loop_
_entity.id
_entity.type
_entity.pdbx_description
1 polymer ?
#
loop_
_entity_poly.entity_id
_entity_poly.type
_entity_poly.pdbx_seq_one_letter_code
_entity_poly.pdbx_strand_id
1 'polypeptide(L)'
;MAAGSSKNTPSQSSEQDRELVERALKGDQAAYNQLVEKYRNALTRHVQRMVRQQGEVDDLVQECFIKAFSALSSYSTDYAFSTWLYKIATNHTIDFLRKKKLSTLSIDRPIQTKDGEVEYELPDVSYRPDRHIVEDERRELIQEAINQLPPKYNRVIVMRHQQEKSYEEIARELDLPLGTVKAHIFRARALLYKYLRDKRQTL
;
A
#
# COMPACT_ATOMS: atom_id res chain seq x y z
N MET A 1 -21.88 -32.62 15.45
CA MET A 1 -22.43 -31.39 14.86
C MET A 1 -21.32 -30.72 14.09
N ALA A 2 -21.40 -30.75 12.76
CA ALA A 2 -20.34 -30.27 11.87
C ALA A 2 -20.42 -28.74 11.77
N ALA A 3 -19.31 -28.07 12.15
CA ALA A 3 -19.14 -26.64 11.94
C ALA A 3 -18.97 -26.37 10.43
N GLY A 4 -19.98 -25.77 9.81
CA GLY A 4 -19.95 -25.39 8.42
C GLY A 4 -18.89 -24.35 8.15
N SER A 5 -17.84 -24.74 7.44
CA SER A 5 -16.86 -23.83 6.85
C SER A 5 -17.57 -23.03 5.75
N SER A 6 -17.90 -21.77 6.03
CA SER A 6 -18.42 -20.83 5.04
C SER A 6 -17.30 -20.57 4.01
N LYS A 7 -17.32 -21.32 2.92
CA LYS A 7 -16.50 -21.04 1.74
C LYS A 7 -16.99 -19.72 1.15
N ASN A 8 -16.19 -18.67 1.33
CA ASN A 8 -16.39 -17.40 0.65
C ASN A 8 -16.37 -17.66 -0.86
N THR A 9 -17.51 -17.62 -1.52
CA THR A 9 -17.63 -17.76 -2.97
C THR A 9 -16.82 -16.61 -3.60
N PRO A 10 -15.82 -16.88 -4.46
CA PRO A 10 -15.05 -15.83 -5.10
C PRO A 10 -15.99 -14.91 -5.89
N SER A 11 -15.76 -13.61 -5.85
CA SER A 11 -16.53 -12.69 -6.69
C SER A 11 -16.20 -12.95 -8.16
N GLN A 12 -17.15 -12.70 -9.06
CA GLN A 12 -16.96 -12.85 -10.52
C GLN A 12 -15.70 -12.15 -11.02
N SER A 13 -15.37 -10.96 -10.45
CA SER A 13 -14.14 -10.24 -10.74
C SER A 13 -12.87 -11.00 -10.31
N SER A 14 -12.94 -11.78 -9.23
CA SER A 14 -11.83 -12.57 -8.73
C SER A 14 -11.55 -13.82 -9.58
N GLU A 15 -12.58 -14.39 -10.17
CA GLU A 15 -12.46 -15.54 -11.11
C GLU A 15 -11.85 -15.09 -12.44
N GLN A 16 -12.28 -13.95 -12.97
CA GLN A 16 -11.68 -13.33 -14.16
C GLN A 16 -10.19 -13.02 -13.95
N ASP A 17 -9.82 -12.52 -12.78
CA ASP A 17 -8.39 -12.24 -12.49
C ASP A 17 -7.57 -13.53 -12.48
N ARG A 18 -8.09 -14.61 -11.93
CA ARG A 18 -7.39 -15.91 -11.93
C ARG A 18 -7.16 -16.42 -13.35
N GLU A 19 -8.17 -16.35 -14.19
CA GLU A 19 -8.04 -16.76 -15.61
C GLU A 19 -6.99 -15.92 -16.33
N LEU A 20 -7.00 -14.59 -16.15
CA LEU A 20 -6.02 -13.70 -16.73
C LEU A 20 -4.59 -13.99 -16.23
N VAL A 21 -4.43 -14.26 -14.93
CA VAL A 21 -3.14 -14.64 -14.35
C VAL A 21 -2.63 -15.96 -14.92
N GLU A 22 -3.48 -16.97 -15.05
CA GLU A 22 -3.09 -18.26 -15.65
C GLU A 22 -2.65 -18.12 -17.11
N ARG A 23 -3.35 -17.30 -17.89
CA ARG A 23 -2.98 -16.98 -19.27
C ARG A 23 -1.66 -16.20 -19.33
N ALA A 24 -1.48 -15.21 -18.47
CA ALA A 24 -0.24 -14.42 -18.38
C ALA A 24 0.96 -15.32 -18.03
N LEU A 25 0.81 -16.25 -17.09
CA LEU A 25 1.86 -17.22 -16.75
C LEU A 25 2.24 -18.14 -17.90
N LYS A 26 1.34 -18.36 -18.86
CA LYS A 26 1.62 -19.07 -20.13
C LYS A 26 2.21 -18.18 -21.22
N GLY A 27 2.50 -16.91 -20.92
CA GLY A 27 3.11 -15.94 -21.85
C GLY A 27 2.11 -15.16 -22.71
N ASP A 28 0.80 -15.20 -22.39
CA ASP A 28 -0.21 -14.42 -23.12
C ASP A 28 -0.08 -12.93 -22.80
N GLN A 29 0.49 -12.18 -23.75
CA GLN A 29 0.69 -10.73 -23.61
C GLN A 29 -0.63 -9.95 -23.50
N ALA A 30 -1.71 -10.43 -24.12
CA ALA A 30 -3.00 -9.80 -24.04
C ALA A 30 -3.59 -9.89 -22.61
N ALA A 31 -3.33 -10.97 -21.90
CA ALA A 31 -3.75 -11.13 -20.51
C ALA A 31 -3.01 -10.14 -19.57
N TYR A 32 -1.70 -9.90 -19.78
CA TYR A 32 -0.97 -8.84 -19.05
C TYR A 32 -1.58 -7.47 -19.30
N ASN A 33 -1.88 -7.13 -20.55
CA ASN A 33 -2.46 -5.83 -20.90
C ASN A 33 -3.83 -5.64 -20.24
N GLN A 34 -4.67 -6.66 -20.21
CA GLN A 34 -5.99 -6.61 -19.55
C GLN A 34 -5.86 -6.40 -18.04
N LEU A 35 -4.90 -7.04 -17.37
CA LEU A 35 -4.63 -6.81 -15.95
C LEU A 35 -4.14 -5.38 -15.70
N VAL A 36 -3.25 -4.86 -16.55
CA VAL A 36 -2.79 -3.46 -16.45
C VAL A 36 -3.95 -2.50 -16.62
N GLU A 37 -4.76 -2.65 -17.67
CA GLU A 37 -5.90 -1.78 -17.96
C GLU A 37 -6.90 -1.78 -16.80
N LYS A 38 -7.24 -2.96 -16.28
CA LYS A 38 -8.16 -3.13 -15.15
C LYS A 38 -7.70 -2.43 -13.88
N TYR A 39 -6.41 -2.50 -13.57
CA TYR A 39 -5.88 -2.05 -12.28
C TYR A 39 -5.15 -0.71 -12.30
N ARG A 40 -4.73 -0.19 -13.46
CA ARG A 40 -3.95 1.05 -13.58
C ARG A 40 -4.55 2.21 -12.81
N ASN A 41 -5.80 2.58 -13.08
CA ASN A 41 -6.43 3.74 -12.45
C ASN A 41 -6.59 3.60 -10.94
N ALA A 42 -6.88 2.38 -10.47
CA ALA A 42 -7.02 2.10 -9.05
C ALA A 42 -5.66 2.13 -8.33
N LEU A 43 -4.62 1.61 -9.00
CA LEU A 43 -3.25 1.62 -8.47
C LEU A 43 -2.66 3.03 -8.45
N THR A 44 -2.90 3.83 -9.51
CA THR A 44 -2.50 5.24 -9.56
C THR A 44 -3.08 6.01 -8.37
N ARG A 45 -4.40 5.90 -8.11
CA ARG A 45 -5.02 6.54 -6.94
C ARG A 45 -4.45 6.04 -5.61
N HIS A 46 -4.04 4.77 -5.55
CA HIS A 46 -3.42 4.22 -4.35
C HIS A 46 -2.03 4.81 -4.09
N VAL A 47 -1.19 4.87 -5.12
CA VAL A 47 0.17 5.45 -5.04
C VAL A 47 0.11 6.95 -4.77
N GLN A 48 -0.79 7.71 -5.44
CA GLN A 48 -1.00 9.14 -5.23
C GLN A 48 -1.31 9.52 -3.78
N ARG A 49 -2.03 8.66 -3.04
CA ARG A 49 -2.29 8.89 -1.61
C ARG A 49 -1.05 8.75 -0.72
N MET A 50 -0.03 8.07 -1.20
CA MET A 50 1.22 7.84 -0.47
C MET A 50 2.33 8.81 -0.88
N VAL A 51 2.30 9.31 -2.12
CA VAL A 51 3.36 10.16 -2.72
C VAL A 51 2.80 11.55 -2.96
N ARG A 52 3.47 12.58 -2.41
CA ARG A 52 3.02 13.98 -2.55
C ARG A 52 3.30 14.59 -3.93
N GLN A 53 4.34 14.13 -4.62
CA GLN A 53 4.75 14.66 -5.92
C GLN A 53 4.10 13.86 -7.05
N GLN A 54 3.22 14.51 -7.82
CA GLN A 54 2.47 13.84 -8.90
C GLN A 54 3.35 13.32 -10.04
N GLY A 55 4.47 13.99 -10.35
CA GLY A 55 5.36 13.59 -11.46
C GLY A 55 6.02 12.21 -11.30
N GLU A 56 6.08 11.66 -10.10
CA GLU A 56 6.71 10.37 -9.81
C GLU A 56 5.69 9.21 -9.77
N VAL A 57 4.39 9.53 -9.80
CA VAL A 57 3.34 8.52 -9.59
C VAL A 57 3.24 7.55 -10.75
N ASP A 58 3.32 8.04 -11.99
CA ASP A 58 3.18 7.20 -13.18
C ASP A 58 4.34 6.21 -13.31
N ASP A 59 5.55 6.66 -13.04
CA ASP A 59 6.76 5.81 -13.03
C ASP A 59 6.66 4.74 -11.94
N LEU A 60 6.25 5.13 -10.73
CA LEU A 60 6.05 4.19 -9.63
C LEU A 60 4.97 3.14 -9.93
N VAL A 61 3.87 3.55 -10.56
CA VAL A 61 2.81 2.63 -10.97
C VAL A 61 3.33 1.64 -12.02
N GLN A 62 4.10 2.13 -12.99
CA GLN A 62 4.71 1.27 -14.00
C GLN A 62 5.69 0.27 -13.35
N GLU A 63 6.56 0.73 -12.45
CA GLU A 63 7.47 -0.14 -11.71
C GLU A 63 6.72 -1.16 -10.84
N CYS A 64 5.57 -0.78 -10.24
CA CYS A 64 4.73 -1.72 -9.50
C CYS A 64 4.23 -2.86 -10.37
N PHE A 65 3.78 -2.58 -11.61
CA PHE A 65 3.39 -3.62 -12.56
C PHE A 65 4.56 -4.50 -12.98
N ILE A 66 5.73 -3.90 -13.30
CA ILE A 66 6.94 -4.66 -13.63
C ILE A 66 7.30 -5.62 -12.51
N LYS A 67 7.32 -5.15 -11.26
CA LYS A 67 7.61 -5.99 -10.08
C LYS A 67 6.55 -7.07 -9.85
N ALA A 68 5.28 -6.74 -10.02
CA ALA A 68 4.19 -7.69 -9.90
C ALA A 68 4.32 -8.80 -10.95
N PHE A 69 4.52 -8.45 -12.20
CA PHE A 69 4.61 -9.43 -13.27
C PHE A 69 5.89 -10.27 -13.18
N SER A 70 7.02 -9.70 -12.78
CA SER A 70 8.23 -10.46 -12.51
C SER A 70 8.07 -11.48 -11.37
N ALA A 71 7.17 -11.21 -10.42
CA ALA A 71 6.88 -12.09 -9.29
C ALA A 71 5.57 -12.88 -9.47
N LEU A 72 4.94 -12.88 -10.66
CA LEU A 72 3.62 -13.44 -10.89
C LEU A 72 3.54 -14.94 -10.58
N SER A 73 4.62 -15.67 -10.82
CA SER A 73 4.75 -17.10 -10.47
C SER A 73 4.64 -17.38 -8.96
N SER A 74 4.86 -16.37 -8.12
CA SER A 74 4.73 -16.47 -6.65
C SER A 74 3.34 -16.10 -6.13
N TYR A 75 2.42 -15.72 -7.02
CA TYR A 75 1.05 -15.42 -6.64
C TYR A 75 0.31 -16.68 -6.22
N SER A 76 -0.33 -16.67 -5.03
CA SER A 76 -1.22 -17.73 -4.58
C SER A 76 -2.68 -17.35 -4.81
N THR A 77 -3.45 -18.26 -5.37
CA THR A 77 -4.89 -18.10 -5.59
C THR A 77 -5.74 -18.09 -4.30
N ASP A 78 -5.11 -18.32 -3.13
CA ASP A 78 -5.79 -18.20 -1.83
C ASP A 78 -6.25 -16.78 -1.52
N TYR A 79 -5.68 -15.80 -2.22
CA TYR A 79 -5.99 -14.39 -2.06
C TYR A 79 -6.44 -13.79 -3.39
N ALA A 80 -7.24 -12.72 -3.34
CA ALA A 80 -7.58 -11.94 -4.53
C ALA A 80 -6.30 -11.34 -5.15
N PHE A 81 -6.21 -11.34 -6.48
CA PHE A 81 -5.09 -10.75 -7.21
C PHE A 81 -4.88 -9.28 -6.85
N SER A 82 -5.97 -8.52 -6.70
CA SER A 82 -5.91 -7.14 -6.24
C SER A 82 -5.16 -7.00 -4.90
N THR A 83 -5.47 -7.84 -3.92
CA THR A 83 -4.81 -7.80 -2.59
C THR A 83 -3.31 -8.02 -2.72
N TRP A 84 -2.89 -8.96 -3.56
CA TRP A 84 -1.49 -9.26 -3.81
C TRP A 84 -0.79 -8.11 -4.57
N LEU A 85 -1.43 -7.55 -5.59
CA LEU A 85 -0.92 -6.42 -6.36
C LEU A 85 -0.75 -5.17 -5.48
N TYR A 86 -1.76 -4.81 -4.68
CA TYR A 86 -1.67 -3.68 -3.76
C TYR A 86 -0.59 -3.86 -2.69
N LYS A 87 -0.32 -5.09 -2.25
CA LYS A 87 0.78 -5.38 -1.33
C LYS A 87 2.13 -5.05 -1.97
N ILE A 88 2.34 -5.43 -3.23
CA ILE A 88 3.56 -5.11 -3.99
C ILE A 88 3.69 -3.59 -4.14
N ALA A 89 2.62 -2.92 -4.58
CA ALA A 89 2.62 -1.48 -4.79
C ALA A 89 2.92 -0.70 -3.49
N THR A 90 2.25 -1.05 -2.39
CA THR A 90 2.48 -0.41 -1.09
C THR A 90 3.94 -0.58 -0.64
N ASN A 91 4.49 -1.80 -0.73
CA ASN A 91 5.86 -2.06 -0.33
C ASN A 91 6.85 -1.27 -1.20
N HIS A 92 6.64 -1.28 -2.52
CA HIS A 92 7.50 -0.56 -3.45
C HIS A 92 7.45 0.95 -3.22
N THR A 93 6.27 1.52 -3.05
CA THR A 93 6.11 2.96 -2.77
C THR A 93 6.77 3.36 -1.45
N ILE A 94 6.63 2.57 -0.39
CA ILE A 94 7.31 2.84 0.89
C ILE A 94 8.84 2.79 0.72
N ASP A 95 9.36 1.79 -0.01
CA ASP A 95 10.79 1.66 -0.25
C ASP A 95 11.34 2.84 -1.08
N PHE A 96 10.55 3.34 -2.04
CA PHE A 96 10.87 4.55 -2.79
C PHE A 96 10.94 5.79 -1.87
N LEU A 97 9.91 6.03 -1.07
CA LEU A 97 9.85 7.16 -0.12
C LEU A 97 11.02 7.13 0.87
N ARG A 98 11.39 5.95 1.36
CA ARG A 98 12.54 5.76 2.23
C ARG A 98 13.85 6.13 1.55
N LYS A 99 14.08 5.67 0.32
CA LYS A 99 15.28 6.01 -0.45
C LYS A 99 15.37 7.51 -0.72
N LYS A 100 14.26 8.13 -1.08
CA LYS A 100 14.18 9.57 -1.32
C LYS A 100 14.52 10.37 -0.07
N LYS A 101 13.98 9.99 1.10
CA LYS A 101 14.30 10.62 2.38
C LYS A 101 15.79 10.51 2.73
N LEU A 102 16.41 9.37 2.48
CA LEU A 102 17.85 9.18 2.71
C LEU A 102 18.69 10.04 1.76
N SER A 103 18.29 10.17 0.49
CA SER A 103 19.01 11.03 -0.47
C SER A 103 18.90 12.52 -0.12
N THR A 104 17.73 12.97 0.36
CA THR A 104 17.52 14.35 0.79
C THR A 104 18.37 14.69 2.02
N LEU A 105 18.49 13.78 2.98
CA LEU A 105 19.36 13.96 4.15
C LEU A 105 20.87 14.01 3.79
N SER A 106 21.27 13.43 2.66
CA SER A 106 22.65 13.47 2.16
C SER A 106 22.97 14.76 1.40
N ILE A 107 21.97 15.52 0.95
CA ILE A 107 22.12 16.77 0.17
C ILE A 107 22.06 18.01 1.05
N ASP A 108 21.59 17.91 2.30
CA ASP A 108 21.60 19.00 3.29
C ASP A 108 23.01 19.29 3.89
N ARG A 109 24.06 19.28 3.04
CA ARG A 109 25.21 20.16 3.25
C ARG A 109 24.82 21.50 2.63
N PRO A 110 24.83 22.62 3.38
CA PRO A 110 24.45 23.91 2.84
C PRO A 110 25.41 24.29 1.72
N ILE A 111 24.94 24.15 0.47
CA ILE A 111 25.55 24.87 -0.64
C ILE A 111 25.10 26.32 -0.42
N GLN A 112 26.00 27.14 0.10
CA GLN A 112 25.84 28.60 0.10
C GLN A 112 25.80 29.07 -1.36
N THR A 113 24.62 29.16 -1.93
CA THR A 113 24.42 29.97 -3.13
C THR A 113 24.05 31.37 -2.67
N LYS A 114 24.93 32.28 -2.98
CA LYS A 114 24.65 33.73 -3.00
C LYS A 114 23.60 33.93 -4.10
N ASP A 115 22.37 34.12 -3.72
CA ASP A 115 21.34 34.92 -4.36
C ASP A 115 19.95 34.33 -4.05
N GLY A 116 19.19 35.10 -3.23
CA GLY A 116 17.75 35.16 -3.24
C GLY A 116 16.95 33.90 -2.86
N GLU A 117 16.29 33.97 -1.72
CA GLU A 117 15.15 33.10 -1.38
C GLU A 117 14.10 33.21 -2.49
N VAL A 118 13.93 32.13 -3.26
CA VAL A 118 12.77 31.96 -4.13
C VAL A 118 11.76 31.17 -3.35
N GLU A 119 10.81 31.87 -2.76
CA GLU A 119 9.59 31.33 -2.18
C GLU A 119 8.72 30.78 -3.33
N TYR A 120 8.75 29.46 -3.52
CA TYR A 120 7.80 28.81 -4.45
C TYR A 120 6.44 28.77 -3.78
N GLU A 121 5.58 29.75 -4.12
CA GLU A 121 4.15 29.65 -3.87
C GLU A 121 3.60 28.46 -4.64
N LEU A 122 3.21 27.41 -3.92
CA LEU A 122 2.43 26.31 -4.48
C LEU A 122 1.04 26.83 -4.84
N PRO A 123 0.56 26.61 -6.09
CA PRO A 123 -0.79 27.03 -6.45
C PRO A 123 -1.81 26.32 -5.54
N ASP A 124 -2.63 27.10 -4.92
CA ASP A 124 -3.78 26.69 -4.10
C ASP A 124 -4.76 25.86 -4.94
N VAL A 125 -4.66 24.53 -4.84
CA VAL A 125 -5.58 23.62 -5.52
C VAL A 125 -6.84 23.48 -4.69
N SER A 126 -7.73 24.45 -4.87
CA SER A 126 -9.17 24.41 -4.55
C SER A 126 -9.54 23.73 -3.22
N TYR A 127 -9.60 24.56 -2.19
CA TYR A 127 -10.32 24.34 -0.95
C TYR A 127 -11.78 23.89 -1.26
N ARG A 128 -12.04 22.61 -1.07
CA ARG A 128 -13.39 22.04 -0.96
C ARG A 128 -13.59 21.58 0.45
N PRO A 129 -14.32 22.33 1.29
CA PRO A 129 -14.52 22.07 2.71
C PRO A 129 -15.03 20.65 3.00
N ASP A 130 -15.94 20.14 2.18
CA ASP A 130 -16.60 18.84 2.37
C ASP A 130 -15.65 17.64 2.22
N ARG A 131 -14.56 17.78 1.44
CA ARG A 131 -13.56 16.69 1.29
C ARG A 131 -12.66 16.57 2.51
N HIS A 132 -12.30 17.67 3.15
CA HIS A 132 -11.44 17.65 4.32
C HIS A 132 -12.11 17.00 5.51
N ILE A 133 -13.39 17.29 5.75
CA ILE A 133 -14.15 16.70 6.86
C ILE A 133 -14.21 15.16 6.71
N VAL A 134 -14.55 14.66 5.52
CA VAL A 134 -14.62 13.21 5.26
C VAL A 134 -13.24 12.54 5.32
N GLU A 135 -12.17 13.24 4.94
CA GLU A 135 -10.80 12.71 5.04
C GLU A 135 -10.30 12.70 6.48
N ASP A 136 -10.63 13.69 7.27
CA ASP A 136 -10.27 13.78 8.68
C ASP A 136 -11.02 12.72 9.51
N GLU A 137 -12.33 12.57 9.33
CA GLU A 137 -13.11 11.48 9.94
C GLU A 137 -12.54 10.09 9.59
N ARG A 138 -12.12 9.90 8.34
CA ARG A 138 -11.47 8.65 7.92
C ARG A 138 -10.12 8.44 8.59
N ARG A 139 -9.33 9.51 8.75
CA ARG A 139 -8.04 9.44 9.44
C ARG A 139 -8.22 9.08 10.91
N GLU A 140 -9.18 9.74 11.57
CA GLU A 140 -9.52 9.44 12.96
C GLU A 140 -9.98 8.00 13.13
N LEU A 141 -10.86 7.50 12.26
CA LEU A 141 -11.33 6.12 12.29
C LEU A 141 -10.20 5.11 12.10
N ILE A 142 -9.27 5.39 11.18
CA ILE A 142 -8.09 4.54 10.96
C ILE A 142 -7.16 4.58 12.17
N GLN A 143 -6.94 5.76 12.75
CA GLN A 143 -6.10 5.91 13.94
C GLN A 143 -6.71 5.21 15.15
N GLU A 144 -8.02 5.31 15.34
CA GLU A 144 -8.76 4.57 16.36
C GLU A 144 -8.59 3.06 16.17
N ALA A 145 -8.76 2.57 14.93
CA ALA A 145 -8.55 1.15 14.60
C ALA A 145 -7.12 0.67 14.90
N ILE A 146 -6.12 1.49 14.59
CA ILE A 146 -4.71 1.18 14.90
C ILE A 146 -4.51 1.12 16.42
N ASN A 147 -5.10 2.04 17.19
CA ASN A 147 -4.99 2.08 18.63
C ASN A 147 -5.67 0.87 19.32
N GLN A 148 -6.68 0.28 18.69
CA GLN A 148 -7.36 -0.93 19.17
C GLN A 148 -6.55 -2.24 18.90
N LEU A 149 -5.48 -2.17 18.11
CA LEU A 149 -4.65 -3.34 17.88
C LEU A 149 -3.88 -3.74 19.15
N PRO A 150 -3.72 -5.05 19.40
CA PRO A 150 -2.78 -5.55 20.42
C PRO A 150 -1.38 -4.94 20.23
N PRO A 151 -0.64 -4.60 21.31
CA PRO A 151 0.62 -3.84 21.24
C PRO A 151 1.64 -4.40 20.25
N LYS A 152 1.77 -5.73 20.15
CA LYS A 152 2.67 -6.39 19.21
C LYS A 152 2.33 -6.13 17.73
N TYR A 153 1.06 -5.94 17.39
CA TYR A 153 0.60 -5.66 16.05
C TYR A 153 0.58 -4.16 15.76
N ASN A 154 0.21 -3.35 16.75
CA ASN A 154 0.28 -1.90 16.67
C ASN A 154 1.70 -1.43 16.32
N ARG A 155 2.72 -1.87 17.07
CA ARG A 155 4.11 -1.49 16.83
C ARG A 155 4.56 -1.72 15.39
N VAL A 156 4.34 -2.91 14.85
CA VAL A 156 4.79 -3.23 13.48
C VAL A 156 4.04 -2.43 12.42
N ILE A 157 2.75 -2.10 12.63
CA ILE A 157 1.97 -1.26 11.72
C ILE A 157 2.45 0.19 11.74
N VAL A 158 2.66 0.76 12.94
CA VAL A 158 3.18 2.12 13.11
C VAL A 158 4.57 2.24 12.46
N MET A 159 5.47 1.32 12.77
CA MET A 159 6.82 1.32 12.20
C MET A 159 6.80 1.19 10.67
N ARG A 160 5.93 0.36 10.10
CA ARG A 160 5.84 0.15 8.65
C ARG A 160 5.20 1.32 7.93
N HIS A 161 4.08 1.87 8.42
CA HIS A 161 3.26 2.83 7.68
C HIS A 161 3.45 4.30 8.10
N GLN A 162 3.81 4.57 9.36
CA GLN A 162 4.05 5.93 9.83
C GLN A 162 5.55 6.27 9.84
N GLN A 163 6.42 5.30 10.17
CA GLN A 163 7.88 5.48 10.19
C GLN A 163 8.56 4.98 8.92
N GLU A 164 7.81 4.43 7.96
CA GLU A 164 8.28 3.97 6.64
C GLU A 164 9.41 2.93 6.69
N LYS A 165 9.56 2.19 7.81
CA LYS A 165 10.62 1.21 7.99
C LYS A 165 10.43 -0.04 7.13
N SER A 166 11.52 -0.60 6.64
CA SER A 166 11.53 -1.91 5.98
C SER A 166 11.25 -3.05 6.99
N TYR A 167 10.87 -4.21 6.49
CA TYR A 167 10.64 -5.37 7.38
C TYR A 167 11.90 -5.81 8.11
N GLU A 168 13.05 -5.66 7.46
CA GLU A 168 14.38 -5.97 8.01
C GLU A 168 14.76 -4.98 9.12
N GLU A 169 14.45 -3.70 8.97
CA GLU A 169 14.65 -2.68 10.00
C GLU A 169 13.74 -2.92 11.21
N ILE A 170 12.46 -3.24 10.97
CA ILE A 170 11.52 -3.60 12.02
C ILE A 170 11.99 -4.86 12.77
N ALA A 171 12.47 -5.87 12.05
CA ALA A 171 12.99 -7.09 12.61
C ALA A 171 14.17 -6.83 13.55
N ARG A 172 15.13 -5.99 13.12
CA ARG A 172 16.29 -5.60 13.93
C ARG A 172 15.91 -4.78 15.15
N GLU A 173 15.00 -3.81 14.99
CA GLU A 173 14.64 -2.88 16.07
C GLU A 173 13.78 -3.55 17.15
N LEU A 174 12.94 -4.51 16.76
CA LEU A 174 12.09 -5.25 17.70
C LEU A 174 12.72 -6.55 18.18
N ASP A 175 13.93 -6.88 17.71
CA ASP A 175 14.63 -8.15 17.97
C ASP A 175 13.73 -9.36 17.65
N LEU A 176 13.11 -9.35 16.46
CA LEU A 176 12.19 -10.38 15.99
C LEU A 176 12.69 -11.01 14.68
N PRO A 177 12.48 -12.30 14.48
CA PRO A 177 12.70 -12.93 13.18
C PRO A 177 11.87 -12.23 12.09
N LEU A 178 12.45 -12.07 10.90
CA LEU A 178 11.77 -11.44 9.74
C LEU A 178 10.42 -12.10 9.42
N GLY A 179 10.34 -13.43 9.55
CA GLY A 179 9.09 -14.17 9.39
C GLY A 179 8.01 -13.77 10.40
N THR A 180 8.42 -13.50 11.65
CA THR A 180 7.51 -13.03 12.71
C THR A 180 6.99 -11.64 12.41
N VAL A 181 7.83 -10.71 11.92
CA VAL A 181 7.41 -9.37 11.50
C VAL A 181 6.39 -9.46 10.37
N LYS A 182 6.65 -10.27 9.34
CA LYS A 182 5.70 -10.51 8.24
C LYS A 182 4.36 -11.05 8.75
N ALA A 183 4.39 -12.02 9.66
CA ALA A 183 3.19 -12.61 10.26
C ALA A 183 2.43 -11.59 11.13
N HIS A 184 3.12 -10.75 11.90
CA HIS A 184 2.48 -9.70 12.71
C HIS A 184 1.80 -8.65 11.83
N ILE A 185 2.45 -8.17 10.76
CA ILE A 185 1.85 -7.23 9.81
C ILE A 185 0.62 -7.84 9.14
N PHE A 186 0.69 -9.11 8.72
CA PHE A 186 -0.45 -9.80 8.12
C PHE A 186 -1.65 -9.87 9.08
N ARG A 187 -1.42 -10.31 10.32
CA ARG A 187 -2.49 -10.41 11.34
C ARG A 187 -3.04 -9.04 11.73
N ALA A 188 -2.17 -8.03 11.85
CA ALA A 188 -2.58 -6.67 12.12
C ALA A 188 -3.54 -6.13 11.05
N ARG A 189 -3.23 -6.34 9.77
CA ARG A 189 -4.10 -5.94 8.66
C ARG A 189 -5.45 -6.65 8.68
N ALA A 190 -5.47 -7.95 9.02
CA ALA A 190 -6.72 -8.70 9.15
C ALA A 190 -7.61 -8.14 10.28
N LEU A 191 -7.03 -7.78 11.42
CA LEU A 191 -7.75 -7.17 12.54
C LEU A 191 -8.26 -5.77 12.19
N LEU A 192 -7.44 -4.93 11.55
CA LEU A 192 -7.86 -3.61 11.06
C LEU A 192 -9.02 -3.71 10.08
N TYR A 193 -8.93 -4.65 9.12
CA TYR A 193 -10.02 -4.86 8.17
C TYR A 193 -11.33 -5.24 8.87
N LYS A 194 -11.27 -6.16 9.85
CA LYS A 194 -12.43 -6.57 10.63
C LYS A 194 -13.03 -5.37 11.37
N TYR A 195 -12.23 -4.60 12.09
CA TYR A 195 -12.67 -3.44 12.86
C TYR A 195 -13.35 -2.39 11.96
N LEU A 196 -12.70 -2.02 10.85
CA LEU A 196 -13.22 -1.01 9.92
C LEU A 196 -14.51 -1.47 9.22
N ARG A 197 -14.63 -2.77 8.92
CA ARG A 197 -15.84 -3.33 8.35
C ARG A 197 -17.00 -3.28 9.33
N ASP A 198 -16.76 -3.67 10.57
CA ASP A 198 -17.79 -3.74 11.61
C ASP A 198 -18.29 -2.30 11.95
N LYS A 199 -17.41 -1.31 12.01
CA LYS A 199 -17.79 0.12 12.18
C LYS A 199 -18.60 0.66 10.99
N ARG A 200 -18.29 0.25 9.75
CA ARG A 200 -19.04 0.67 8.56
C ARG A 200 -20.47 0.13 8.50
N GLN A 201 -20.77 -0.95 9.20
CA GLN A 201 -22.12 -1.53 9.28
C GLN A 201 -22.95 -0.86 10.37
N THR A 202 -22.33 -0.05 11.23
CA THR A 202 -22.96 0.62 12.38
C THR A 202 -23.24 2.11 12.10
N LEU A 203 -22.72 2.66 11.00
CA LEU A 203 -22.97 3.99 10.46
C LEU A 203 -23.95 3.93 9.28
#